data_1c0d7a615148c91fcfc545ac94179bf2
#
_entry.id   1c0d7a615148c91fcfc545ac94179bf2
#
_cell.length_a   1.000
_cell.length_b   1.000
_cell.length_c   1.000
_cell.angle_alpha   90.00
_cell.angle_beta   90.00
_cell.angle_gamma   90.00
#
_symmetry.space_group_name_H-M   'P 1'
#
loop_
_entity.id
_entity.type
_entity.pdbx_description
1 polymer ?
#
loop_
_entity_poly.entity_id
_entity_poly.type
_entity_poly.pdbx_seq_one_letter_code
_entity_poly.pdbx_strand_id
1 'polypeptide(L)'
;MQLLELRGPALGHPHSSGINGSRHGHMRELRTQHAGRPYRTLYTFDPRRMAILLIGGDKTGNDRWYEVHVPIADTLYEQHLEQLRLEANDD
;
A
#
# COMPACT_ATOMS: atom_id res chain seq x y z
N MET A 1 5.60 11.97 -6.50
CA MET A 1 5.74 10.51 -6.33
C MET A 1 4.70 9.80 -7.16
N GLN A 2 5.11 8.78 -7.86
CA GLN A 2 4.17 7.97 -8.62
C GLN A 2 3.79 6.74 -7.82
N LEU A 3 2.49 6.48 -7.75
CA LEU A 3 1.99 5.26 -7.15
C LEU A 3 1.78 4.21 -8.24
N LEU A 4 2.19 2.99 -7.95
CA LEU A 4 2.01 1.88 -8.86
C LEU A 4 0.60 1.31 -8.70
N GLU A 5 -0.14 1.22 -9.78
CA GLU A 5 -1.50 0.70 -9.79
C GLU A 5 -1.51 -0.69 -10.39
N LEU A 6 -2.14 -1.63 -9.69
CA LEU A 6 -2.33 -2.98 -10.17
C LEU A 6 -3.81 -3.31 -10.13
N ARG A 7 -4.26 -4.06 -11.12
CA ARG A 7 -5.67 -4.47 -11.17
C ARG A 7 -5.88 -5.79 -10.45
N GLY A 8 -6.80 -5.75 -9.49
CA GLY A 8 -7.48 -6.87 -8.92
C GLY A 8 -6.65 -8.08 -8.54
N PRO A 9 -7.11 -9.25 -8.95
CA PRO A 9 -6.56 -10.52 -8.46
C PRO A 9 -5.15 -10.86 -8.96
N ALA A 10 -4.49 -9.96 -9.68
CA ALA A 10 -3.12 -10.19 -10.15
C ALA A 10 -2.11 -10.31 -9.02
N LEU A 11 -2.51 -10.11 -7.77
CA LEU A 11 -1.62 -10.23 -6.62
C LEU A 11 -1.54 -11.66 -6.07
N GLY A 12 -1.80 -12.66 -6.88
CA GLY A 12 -2.14 -14.01 -6.46
C GLY A 12 -1.14 -14.82 -5.66
N HIS A 13 0.17 -14.68 -5.81
CA HIS A 13 1.10 -15.56 -5.11
C HIS A 13 1.63 -15.03 -3.78
N PRO A 14 1.93 -13.75 -3.61
CA PRO A 14 2.38 -13.26 -2.33
C PRO A 14 1.26 -13.29 -1.30
N HIS A 15 1.61 -13.56 -0.05
CA HIS A 15 0.63 -13.49 1.02
C HIS A 15 0.19 -12.05 1.22
N SER A 16 -1.12 -11.86 1.31
CA SER A 16 -1.72 -10.58 1.59
C SER A 16 -2.47 -10.66 2.91
N SER A 17 -2.26 -9.71 3.79
CA SER A 17 -2.96 -9.66 5.07
C SER A 17 -3.30 -8.22 5.44
N GLY A 18 -4.35 -8.07 6.26
CA GLY A 18 -4.71 -6.78 6.81
C GLY A 18 -3.67 -6.31 7.82
N ILE A 19 -3.57 -5.01 8.01
CA ILE A 19 -2.67 -4.44 9.00
C ILE A 19 -3.44 -3.59 10.00
N ASN A 20 -2.87 -3.46 11.18
CA ASN A 20 -3.40 -2.59 12.24
C ASN A 20 -2.68 -1.26 12.22
N GLY A 21 -3.31 -0.24 12.78
CA GLY A 21 -2.66 1.07 12.97
C GLY A 21 -2.81 2.04 11.82
N SER A 22 -3.39 1.61 10.69
CA SER A 22 -3.69 2.52 9.60
C SER A 22 -4.95 3.32 9.92
N ARG A 23 -4.99 4.57 9.42
CA ARG A 23 -6.20 5.39 9.45
C ARG A 23 -7.25 4.88 8.44
N HIS A 24 -6.87 3.96 7.57
CA HIS A 24 -7.74 3.41 6.53
C HIS A 24 -7.96 1.93 6.81
N GLY A 25 -9.21 1.55 7.03
CA GLY A 25 -9.55 0.20 7.51
C GLY A 25 -9.26 -0.93 6.54
N HIS A 26 -8.93 -0.62 5.30
CA HIS A 26 -8.65 -1.63 4.27
C HIS A 26 -7.19 -1.65 3.84
N MET A 27 -6.31 -1.02 4.61
CA MET A 27 -4.88 -1.09 4.33
C MET A 27 -4.39 -2.52 4.52
N ARG A 28 -3.59 -3.00 3.58
CA ARG A 28 -3.09 -4.37 3.57
C ARG A 28 -1.60 -4.38 3.31
N GLU A 29 -0.97 -5.49 3.61
CA GLU A 29 0.43 -5.71 3.26
C GLU A 29 0.55 -6.88 2.31
N LEU A 30 1.47 -6.74 1.38
CA LEU A 30 1.91 -7.78 0.49
C LEU A 30 3.24 -8.29 1.03
N ARG A 31 3.30 -9.59 1.33
CA ARG A 31 4.50 -10.22 1.90
C ARG A 31 5.23 -10.97 0.82
N THR A 32 6.45 -10.57 0.56
CA THR A 32 7.30 -11.24 -0.41
C THR A 32 8.67 -11.51 0.19
N GLN A 33 9.44 -12.39 -0.46
CA GLN A 33 10.82 -12.62 -0.09
C GLN A 33 11.68 -12.42 -1.32
N HIS A 34 12.82 -11.79 -1.12
CA HIS A 34 13.79 -11.58 -2.18
C HIS A 34 15.19 -11.79 -1.62
N ALA A 35 15.94 -12.70 -2.21
CA ALA A 35 17.30 -13.04 -1.76
C ALA A 35 17.32 -13.40 -0.26
N GLY A 36 16.30 -14.11 0.21
CA GLY A 36 16.17 -14.53 1.61
C GLY A 36 15.75 -13.43 2.58
N ARG A 37 15.41 -12.24 2.07
CA ARG A 37 15.00 -11.11 2.90
C ARG A 37 13.51 -10.90 2.84
N PRO A 38 12.85 -10.60 3.99
CA PRO A 38 11.42 -10.31 4.00
C PRO A 38 11.17 -8.89 3.51
N TYR A 39 10.37 -8.78 2.46
CA TYR A 39 9.88 -7.49 1.97
C TYR A 39 8.41 -7.35 2.29
N ARG A 40 8.01 -6.13 2.58
CA ARG A 40 6.61 -5.79 2.80
C ARG A 40 6.25 -4.60 1.91
N THR A 41 5.10 -4.68 1.27
CA THR A 41 4.57 -3.57 0.47
C THR A 41 3.18 -3.25 0.99
N LEU A 42 2.97 -2.01 1.40
CA LEU A 42 1.67 -1.56 1.88
C LEU A 42 0.84 -1.09 0.70
N TYR A 43 -0.40 -1.54 0.65
CA TYR A 43 -1.30 -1.21 -0.45
C TYR A 43 -2.74 -1.17 0.04
N THR A 44 -3.60 -0.58 -0.76
CA THR A 44 -5.04 -0.63 -0.54
C THR A 44 -5.74 -0.48 -1.89
N PHE A 45 -7.04 -0.77 -1.91
CA PHE A 45 -7.84 -0.56 -3.11
C PHE A 45 -8.48 0.82 -3.04
N ASP A 46 -8.44 1.54 -4.16
CA ASP A 46 -9.10 2.83 -4.24
C ASP A 46 -10.58 2.65 -4.62
N PRO A 47 -11.37 3.74 -4.66
CA PRO A 47 -12.79 3.63 -5.04
C PRO A 47 -13.04 3.02 -6.42
N ARG A 48 -12.05 3.03 -7.31
CA ARG A 48 -12.13 2.38 -8.62
C ARG A 48 -11.85 0.90 -8.54
N ARG A 49 -11.57 0.36 -7.34
CA ARG A 49 -11.17 -1.02 -7.07
C ARG A 49 -9.81 -1.38 -7.69
N MET A 50 -8.96 -0.40 -7.86
CA MET A 50 -7.58 -0.62 -8.28
C MET A 50 -6.68 -0.71 -7.06
N ALA A 51 -5.77 -1.69 -7.07
CA ALA A 51 -4.79 -1.82 -6.00
C ALA A 51 -3.72 -0.74 -6.18
N ILE A 52 -3.52 0.06 -5.16
CA ILE A 52 -2.54 1.15 -5.16
C ILE A 52 -1.41 0.75 -4.23
N LEU A 53 -0.25 0.48 -4.80
CA LEU A 53 0.94 0.16 -4.01
C LEU A 53 1.54 1.47 -3.52
N LEU A 54 1.65 1.61 -2.22
CA LEU A 54 1.97 2.88 -1.58
C LEU A 54 3.44 3.00 -1.22
N ILE A 55 3.94 2.07 -0.42
CA ILE A 55 5.34 2.08 0.00
C ILE A 55 5.74 0.66 0.35
N GLY A 56 6.99 0.33 0.07
CA GLY A 56 7.53 -0.98 0.39
C GLY A 56 8.93 -0.88 0.92
N GLY A 57 9.41 -1.96 1.48
CA GLY A 57 10.77 -2.01 1.96
C GLY A 57 11.15 -3.34 2.59
N ASP A 58 12.43 -3.47 2.83
CA ASP A 58 13.04 -4.62 3.49
C ASP A 58 12.75 -4.52 4.99
N LYS A 59 12.10 -5.54 5.55
CA LYS A 59 11.73 -5.57 6.96
C LYS A 59 12.78 -6.24 7.82
N THR A 60 13.88 -6.71 7.25
CA THR A 60 14.91 -7.47 7.98
C THR A 60 15.39 -6.74 9.23
N GLY A 61 15.22 -7.38 10.39
CA GLY A 61 15.73 -6.84 11.65
C GLY A 61 15.10 -5.53 12.11
N ASN A 62 13.96 -5.15 11.54
CA ASN A 62 13.33 -3.87 11.85
C ASN A 62 11.97 -4.08 12.52
N ASP A 63 11.98 -4.08 13.87
CA ASP A 63 10.76 -4.27 14.65
C ASP A 63 9.80 -3.09 14.54
N ARG A 64 10.30 -1.92 14.10
CA ARG A 64 9.51 -0.70 14.03
C ARG A 64 9.10 -0.37 12.59
N TRP A 65 9.23 -1.32 11.70
CA TRP A 65 8.95 -1.09 10.27
C TRP A 65 7.55 -0.53 10.06
N TYR A 66 6.55 -1.14 10.70
CA TYR A 66 5.16 -0.68 10.54
C TYR A 66 4.93 0.68 11.17
N GLU A 67 5.54 0.95 12.33
CA GLU A 67 5.39 2.25 12.98
C GLU A 67 5.88 3.39 12.10
N VAL A 68 6.90 3.14 11.30
CA VAL A 68 7.46 4.15 10.40
C VAL A 68 6.68 4.21 9.08
N HIS A 69 6.35 3.05 8.51
CA HIS A 69 5.85 2.99 7.14
C HIS A 69 4.33 3.17 7.02
N VAL A 70 3.56 2.73 8.01
CA VAL A 70 2.09 2.84 7.94
C VAL A 70 1.63 4.30 7.86
N PRO A 71 2.14 5.23 8.68
CA PRO A 71 1.74 6.63 8.55
C PRO A 71 2.10 7.23 7.18
N ILE A 72 3.24 6.81 6.62
CA ILE A 72 3.65 7.27 5.29
C ILE A 72 2.66 6.75 4.24
N ALA A 73 2.31 5.47 4.32
CA ALA A 73 1.34 4.87 3.41
C ALA A 73 -0.02 5.56 3.50
N ASP A 74 -0.48 5.85 4.72
CA ASP A 74 -1.73 6.57 4.92
C ASP A 74 -1.72 7.92 4.22
N THR A 75 -0.65 8.68 4.37
CA THR A 75 -0.51 9.98 3.74
C THR A 75 -0.49 9.87 2.22
N LEU A 76 0.24 8.89 1.69
CA LEU A 76 0.29 8.67 0.24
C LEU A 76 -1.07 8.29 -0.32
N TYR A 77 -1.82 7.46 0.41
CA TYR A 77 -3.16 7.08 -0.04
C TYR A 77 -4.10 8.28 -0.02
N GLU A 78 -4.03 9.10 1.02
CA GLU A 78 -4.85 10.32 1.11
C GLU A 78 -4.54 11.27 -0.03
N GLN A 79 -3.27 11.41 -0.39
CA GLN A 79 -2.87 12.21 -1.55
C GLN A 79 -3.45 11.64 -2.85
N HIS A 80 -3.45 10.31 -2.98
CA HIS A 80 -4.02 9.64 -4.14
C HIS A 80 -5.53 9.90 -4.25
N LEU A 81 -6.25 9.78 -3.14
CA LEU A 81 -7.69 10.06 -3.12
C LEU A 81 -7.98 11.50 -3.50
N GLU A 82 -7.18 12.43 -2.99
CA GLU A 82 -7.34 13.84 -3.33
C GLU A 82 -7.10 14.08 -4.83
N GLN A 83 -6.11 13.40 -5.40
CA GLN A 83 -5.85 13.51 -6.82
C GLN A 83 -7.03 13.00 -7.65
N LEU A 84 -7.62 11.87 -7.24
CA LEU A 84 -8.81 11.35 -7.91
C LEU A 84 -9.97 12.32 -7.82
N ARG A 85 -10.15 12.96 -6.67
CA ARG A 85 -11.21 13.93 -6.47
C ARG A 85 -11.04 15.14 -7.41
N LEU A 86 -9.81 15.62 -7.54
CA LEU A 86 -9.51 16.75 -8.41
C LEU A 86 -9.73 16.38 -9.87
N GLU A 87 -9.34 15.18 -10.29
CA GLU A 87 -9.55 14.71 -11.65
C GLU A 87 -11.06 14.57 -11.98
N ALA A 88 -11.85 14.11 -11.01
CA ALA A 88 -13.28 13.95 -11.20
C ALA A 88 -14.00 15.29 -11.38
N ASN A 89 -13.44 16.36 -10.83
CA ASN A 89 -14.02 17.70 -10.90
C ASN A 89 -13.41 18.56 -12.01
N ASP A 90 -12.46 17.99 -12.75
CA ASP A 90 -11.74 18.71 -13.79
C ASP A 90 -12.40 18.47 -15.14
N ASP A 91 -13.39 19.26 -15.42
CA ASP A 91 -14.09 19.22 -16.72
C ASP A 91 -13.76 20.42 -17.56
#